data_bb24dfb60bd0fd143d090966ac69b1a2
#
_entry.id   bb24dfb60bd0fd143d090966ac69b1a2
#
_cell.length_a   1.000
_cell.length_b   1.000
_cell.length_c   1.000
_cell.angle_alpha   90.00
_cell.angle_beta   90.00
_cell.angle_gamma   90.00
#
_symmetry.space_group_name_H-M   'P 1'
#
loop_
_entity.id
_entity.type
_entity.pdbx_description
1 polymer ?
#
loop_
_entity_poly.entity_id
_entity_poly.type
_entity_poly.pdbx_seq_one_letter_code
_entity_poly.pdbx_strand_id
1 'polypeptide(L)'
;MKRTTKHVALDVHQATTLVSVREDSGRVIARSILPTEEPALVEFFRGMRGTIHVAFEEGTQAQWLHDLLAPRVDRVVVCNRRGERQQGNKGDQVDVDELSERLRRGSLRAVYHGSAHRTTLKELARSYQNLVEDATRVMLRLKALFRARGIRTPGKRVYHPAGRAAWLARLADRGARLRAEALFAELEVLRALRPPAKGAMVAEARCDPAWPVLQSIPFMGPVRVALLVATMQTPGRFRTKRNLWAYAGWRW
;
A
#
# COMPACT_ATOMS: atom_id res chain seq x y z
N MET A 1 -23.36 7.85 -34.74
CA MET A 1 -22.06 8.55 -34.60
C MET A 1 -21.13 7.65 -33.82
N LYS A 2 -19.95 7.30 -34.36
CA LYS A 2 -18.92 6.59 -33.58
C LYS A 2 -18.47 7.48 -32.43
N ARG A 3 -18.58 7.01 -31.18
CA ARG A 3 -18.00 7.69 -30.02
C ARG A 3 -16.48 7.72 -30.20
N THR A 4 -15.90 8.89 -30.24
CA THR A 4 -14.44 9.06 -30.27
C THR A 4 -13.86 8.69 -28.91
N THR A 5 -12.83 7.85 -28.90
CA THR A 5 -12.11 7.50 -27.68
C THR A 5 -11.08 8.58 -27.34
N LYS A 6 -11.01 8.95 -26.07
CA LYS A 6 -9.99 9.85 -25.53
C LYS A 6 -9.09 9.09 -24.59
N HIS A 7 -7.80 9.20 -24.81
CA HIS A 7 -6.75 8.60 -23.99
C HIS A 7 -6.15 9.67 -23.11
N VAL A 8 -6.49 9.64 -21.83
CA VAL A 8 -6.10 10.64 -20.83
C VAL A 8 -4.98 10.07 -19.98
N ALA A 9 -3.86 10.75 -19.94
CA ALA A 9 -2.79 10.42 -19.00
C ALA A 9 -2.74 11.45 -17.88
N LEU A 10 -2.47 10.99 -16.66
CA LEU A 10 -2.29 11.82 -15.48
C LEU A 10 -0.90 11.55 -14.90
N ASP A 11 -0.14 12.62 -14.69
CA ASP A 11 1.05 12.58 -13.84
C ASP A 11 0.72 13.27 -12.52
N VAL A 12 0.67 12.46 -11.47
CA VAL A 12 0.03 12.81 -10.20
C VAL A 12 1.08 13.14 -9.15
N HIS A 13 1.19 14.41 -8.83
CA HIS A 13 1.98 14.93 -7.73
C HIS A 13 1.10 15.26 -6.51
N GLN A 14 1.71 15.57 -5.38
CA GLN A 14 0.98 15.82 -4.14
C GLN A 14 0.00 16.99 -4.25
N ALA A 15 0.39 18.08 -4.90
CA ALA A 15 -0.42 19.30 -5.00
C ALA A 15 -1.06 19.48 -6.38
N THR A 16 -0.44 18.99 -7.44
CA THR A 16 -0.87 19.20 -8.82
C THR A 16 -0.83 17.93 -9.64
N THR A 17 -1.76 17.79 -10.56
CA THR A 17 -1.84 16.71 -11.54
C THR A 17 -1.71 17.28 -12.94
N LEU A 18 -0.69 16.85 -13.67
CA LEU A 18 -0.56 17.17 -15.10
C LEU A 18 -1.43 16.21 -15.90
N VAL A 19 -2.11 16.76 -16.90
CA VAL A 19 -3.04 16.00 -17.74
C VAL A 19 -2.66 16.16 -19.21
N SER A 20 -2.65 15.04 -19.94
CA SER A 20 -2.58 15.01 -21.40
C SER A 20 -3.76 14.23 -21.96
N VAL A 21 -4.49 14.82 -22.88
CA VAL A 21 -5.63 14.21 -23.55
C VAL A 21 -5.29 13.98 -25.01
N ARG A 22 -5.41 12.74 -25.48
CA ARG A 22 -5.09 12.32 -26.84
C ARG A 22 -6.27 11.63 -27.50
N GLU A 23 -6.48 11.84 -28.77
CA GLU A 23 -7.46 11.14 -29.63
C GLU A 23 -6.91 9.82 -30.16
N ASP A 24 -7.80 8.99 -30.73
CA ASP A 24 -7.42 7.76 -31.45
C ASP A 24 -6.46 8.04 -32.62
N SER A 25 -6.53 9.23 -33.23
CA SER A 25 -5.60 9.69 -34.30
C SER A 25 -4.14 9.80 -33.81
N GLY A 26 -3.91 9.85 -32.51
CA GLY A 26 -2.60 10.11 -31.92
C GLY A 26 -2.33 11.60 -31.64
N ARG A 27 -3.25 12.52 -32.03
CA ARG A 27 -3.11 13.96 -31.77
C ARG A 27 -3.43 14.27 -30.30
N VAL A 28 -2.57 15.03 -29.63
CA VAL A 28 -2.86 15.63 -28.32
C VAL A 28 -3.82 16.80 -28.54
N ILE A 29 -4.99 16.74 -27.91
CA ILE A 29 -6.06 17.74 -28.07
C ILE A 29 -6.17 18.69 -26.88
N ALA A 30 -5.67 18.29 -25.72
CA ALA A 30 -5.62 19.15 -24.55
C ALA A 30 -4.47 18.79 -23.62
N ARG A 31 -3.96 19.79 -22.92
CA ARG A 31 -3.06 19.67 -21.77
C ARG A 31 -3.56 20.59 -20.68
N SER A 32 -3.53 20.13 -19.43
CA SER A 32 -3.98 20.91 -18.28
C SER A 32 -3.13 20.59 -17.07
N ILE A 33 -3.09 21.53 -16.14
CA ILE A 33 -2.56 21.34 -14.81
C ILE A 33 -3.72 21.57 -13.84
N LEU A 34 -4.05 20.59 -13.04
CA LEU A 34 -5.16 20.62 -12.11
C LEU A 34 -4.64 20.51 -10.68
N PRO A 35 -5.31 21.11 -9.70
CA PRO A 35 -5.10 20.71 -8.30
C PRO A 35 -5.34 19.22 -8.11
N THR A 36 -4.52 18.53 -7.32
CA THR A 36 -4.73 17.12 -6.97
C THR A 36 -5.80 17.01 -5.88
N GLU A 37 -7.01 17.41 -6.22
CA GLU A 37 -8.18 17.46 -5.35
C GLU A 37 -9.40 16.84 -6.07
N GLU A 38 -10.26 16.16 -5.30
CA GLU A 38 -11.44 15.49 -5.85
C GLU A 38 -12.32 16.44 -6.69
N PRO A 39 -12.71 17.65 -6.22
CA PRO A 39 -13.60 18.52 -6.98
C PRO A 39 -13.03 18.91 -8.35
N ALA A 40 -11.72 19.23 -8.42
CA ALA A 40 -11.07 19.67 -9.65
C ALA A 40 -10.99 18.52 -10.68
N LEU A 41 -10.62 17.32 -10.21
CA LEU A 41 -10.55 16.13 -11.06
C LEU A 41 -11.94 15.72 -11.54
N VAL A 42 -12.94 15.68 -10.67
CA VAL A 42 -14.32 15.32 -11.04
C VAL A 42 -14.88 16.30 -12.07
N GLU A 43 -14.69 17.62 -11.89
CA GLU A 43 -15.17 18.62 -12.83
C GLU A 43 -14.50 18.50 -14.21
N PHE A 44 -13.20 18.25 -14.23
CA PHE A 44 -12.46 18.02 -15.47
C PHE A 44 -13.04 16.83 -16.27
N PHE A 45 -13.26 15.68 -15.63
CA PHE A 45 -13.81 14.51 -16.29
C PHE A 45 -15.30 14.65 -16.64
N ARG A 46 -16.08 15.41 -15.86
CA ARG A 46 -17.49 15.73 -16.18
C ARG A 46 -17.62 16.51 -17.47
N GLY A 47 -16.67 17.41 -17.78
CA GLY A 47 -16.63 18.17 -19.03
C GLY A 47 -16.28 17.35 -20.27
N MET A 48 -15.81 16.11 -20.10
CA MET A 48 -15.41 15.27 -21.23
C MET A 48 -16.59 14.51 -21.85
N ARG A 49 -16.55 14.35 -23.15
CA ARG A 49 -17.53 13.56 -23.92
C ARG A 49 -16.83 12.45 -24.70
N GLY A 50 -17.52 11.35 -24.95
CA GLY A 50 -17.01 10.19 -25.70
C GLY A 50 -16.65 9.03 -24.78
N THR A 51 -15.85 8.09 -25.27
CA THR A 51 -15.28 6.98 -24.47
C THR A 51 -13.97 7.49 -23.84
N ILE A 52 -13.83 7.36 -22.54
CA ILE A 52 -12.70 7.92 -21.79
C ILE A 52 -11.89 6.79 -21.18
N HIS A 53 -10.65 6.65 -21.62
CA HIS A 53 -9.65 5.77 -21.02
C HIS A 53 -8.63 6.62 -20.28
N VAL A 54 -8.35 6.30 -19.02
CA VAL A 54 -7.43 7.04 -18.18
C VAL A 54 -6.25 6.15 -17.78
N ALA A 55 -5.05 6.70 -17.78
CA ALA A 55 -3.86 6.05 -17.23
C ALA A 55 -3.09 6.97 -16.29
N PHE A 56 -2.53 6.41 -15.23
CA PHE A 56 -1.58 7.06 -14.33
C PHE A 56 -0.66 6.03 -13.69
N GLU A 57 0.44 6.52 -13.11
CA GLU A 57 1.43 5.66 -12.48
C GLU A 57 1.03 5.25 -11.06
N GLU A 58 1.50 4.07 -10.64
CA GLU A 58 1.35 3.60 -9.26
C GLU A 58 2.13 4.50 -8.31
N GLY A 59 1.45 5.07 -7.33
CA GLY A 59 1.99 5.95 -6.30
C GLY A 59 1.13 5.94 -5.05
N THR A 60 1.44 6.80 -4.10
CA THR A 60 0.72 6.87 -2.81
C THR A 60 -0.76 7.21 -2.96
N GLN A 61 -1.14 7.97 -3.97
CA GLN A 61 -2.51 8.41 -4.27
C GLN A 61 -3.23 7.50 -5.29
N ALA A 62 -2.55 6.47 -5.82
CA ALA A 62 -3.09 5.68 -6.94
C ALA A 62 -4.40 4.97 -6.60
N GLN A 63 -4.57 4.42 -5.40
CA GLN A 63 -5.82 3.76 -5.01
C GLN A 63 -6.97 4.76 -4.90
N TRP A 64 -6.76 5.90 -4.24
CA TRP A 64 -7.75 6.97 -4.13
C TRP A 64 -8.20 7.45 -5.51
N LEU A 65 -7.25 7.72 -6.40
CA LEU A 65 -7.54 8.20 -7.74
C LEU A 65 -8.25 7.15 -8.60
N HIS A 66 -7.88 5.87 -8.46
CA HIS A 66 -8.58 4.75 -9.10
C HIS A 66 -10.05 4.70 -8.65
N ASP A 67 -10.30 4.73 -7.36
CA ASP A 67 -11.66 4.63 -6.80
C ASP A 67 -12.50 5.88 -7.15
N LEU A 68 -11.87 7.05 -7.25
CA LEU A 68 -12.49 8.28 -7.70
C LEU A 68 -12.92 8.21 -9.16
N LEU A 69 -12.06 7.71 -10.04
CA LEU A 69 -12.26 7.77 -11.48
C LEU A 69 -12.99 6.56 -12.07
N ALA A 70 -12.84 5.37 -11.48
CA ALA A 70 -13.46 4.15 -11.98
C ALA A 70 -14.99 4.24 -12.25
N PRO A 71 -15.79 4.92 -11.41
CA PRO A 71 -17.23 5.09 -11.70
C PRO A 71 -17.54 6.20 -12.71
N ARG A 72 -16.55 6.97 -13.17
CA ARG A 72 -16.73 8.19 -13.99
C ARG A 72 -16.17 8.08 -15.39
N VAL A 73 -15.38 7.05 -15.67
CA VAL A 73 -14.73 6.85 -16.98
C VAL A 73 -14.90 5.40 -17.43
N ASP A 74 -14.73 5.13 -18.72
CA ASP A 74 -14.96 3.80 -19.29
C ASP A 74 -13.83 2.82 -18.92
N ARG A 75 -12.61 3.30 -18.69
CA ARG A 75 -11.47 2.46 -18.32
C ARG A 75 -10.43 3.24 -17.53
N VAL A 76 -9.96 2.65 -16.42
CA VAL A 76 -8.78 3.14 -15.67
C VAL A 76 -7.66 2.11 -15.76
N VAL A 77 -6.45 2.58 -16.07
CA VAL A 77 -5.23 1.78 -16.13
C VAL A 77 -4.20 2.40 -15.20
N VAL A 78 -4.02 1.80 -14.04
CA VAL A 78 -2.87 2.13 -13.19
C VAL A 78 -1.68 1.32 -13.67
N CYS A 79 -0.55 1.95 -13.96
CA CYS A 79 0.61 1.29 -14.51
C CYS A 79 1.85 1.46 -13.64
N ASN A 80 2.81 0.54 -13.80
CA ASN A 80 4.10 0.64 -13.13
C ASN A 80 5.20 0.76 -14.18
N ARG A 81 5.95 1.87 -14.16
CA ARG A 81 7.10 2.12 -15.06
C ARG A 81 8.41 1.56 -14.52
N ARG A 82 8.42 0.88 -13.36
CA ARG A 82 9.64 0.28 -12.80
C ARG A 82 10.25 -0.73 -13.78
N GLY A 83 11.46 -0.46 -14.21
CA GLY A 83 12.23 -1.32 -15.13
C GLY A 83 12.36 -0.78 -16.55
N GLU A 84 11.73 0.32 -16.90
CA GLU A 84 11.98 1.01 -18.16
C GLU A 84 13.09 2.05 -17.93
N ARG A 85 14.21 1.90 -18.67
CA ARG A 85 15.30 2.89 -18.64
C ARG A 85 14.76 4.19 -19.23
N GLN A 86 14.61 5.21 -18.40
CA GLN A 86 14.45 6.58 -18.88
C GLN A 86 15.73 6.99 -19.59
N GLN A 87 15.67 7.21 -20.89
CA GLN A 87 16.75 7.82 -21.65
C GLN A 87 16.45 9.33 -21.78
N GLY A 88 17.25 10.14 -21.10
CA GLY A 88 17.27 11.59 -21.26
C GLY A 88 16.55 12.39 -20.17
N ASN A 89 16.89 13.67 -20.09
CA ASN A 89 16.27 14.68 -19.21
C ASN A 89 14.91 15.07 -19.83
N LYS A 90 13.83 14.36 -19.48
CA LYS A 90 12.46 14.65 -19.93
C LYS A 90 11.75 15.46 -18.86
N GLY A 91 11.09 16.56 -19.24
CA GLY A 91 10.20 17.30 -18.35
C GLY A 91 8.87 16.53 -18.16
N ASP A 92 8.19 16.77 -17.05
CA ASP A 92 6.93 16.10 -16.65
C ASP A 92 5.86 16.12 -17.77
N GLN A 93 5.82 17.18 -18.58
CA GLN A 93 4.87 17.28 -19.71
C GLN A 93 5.16 16.26 -20.83
N VAL A 94 6.43 15.95 -21.08
CA VAL A 94 6.82 14.94 -22.08
C VAL A 94 6.44 13.54 -21.55
N ASP A 95 6.61 13.32 -20.29
CA ASP A 95 6.29 12.04 -19.65
C ASP A 95 4.79 11.75 -19.67
N VAL A 96 3.94 12.74 -19.40
CA VAL A 96 2.48 12.57 -19.46
C VAL A 96 1.98 12.40 -20.91
N ASP A 97 2.60 13.05 -21.89
CA ASP A 97 2.28 12.85 -23.31
C ASP A 97 2.68 11.44 -23.79
N GLU A 98 3.84 10.93 -23.38
CA GLU A 98 4.26 9.57 -23.67
C GLU A 98 3.33 8.54 -23.02
N LEU A 99 2.91 8.78 -21.79
CA LEU A 99 1.96 7.91 -21.09
C LEU A 99 0.62 7.84 -21.84
N SER A 100 0.10 8.98 -22.35
CA SER A 100 -1.14 9.01 -23.13
C SER A 100 -1.03 8.24 -24.45
N GLU A 101 0.13 8.29 -25.11
CA GLU A 101 0.40 7.53 -26.33
C GLU A 101 0.50 6.03 -26.06
N ARG A 102 1.16 5.63 -24.97
CA ARG A 102 1.25 4.24 -24.56
C ARG A 102 -0.11 3.66 -24.17
N LEU A 103 -0.97 4.47 -23.51
CA LEU A 103 -2.35 4.10 -23.24
C LEU A 103 -3.11 3.83 -24.54
N ARG A 104 -2.99 4.73 -25.53
CA ARG A 104 -3.63 4.58 -26.85
C ARG A 104 -3.17 3.32 -27.57
N ARG A 105 -1.88 3.00 -27.53
CA ARG A 105 -1.31 1.78 -28.14
C ARG A 105 -1.60 0.49 -27.34
N GLY A 106 -2.17 0.59 -26.16
CA GLY A 106 -2.41 -0.57 -25.29
C GLY A 106 -1.15 -1.23 -24.76
N SER A 107 -0.01 -0.52 -24.73
CA SER A 107 1.30 -1.05 -24.34
C SER A 107 1.60 -0.93 -22.84
N LEU A 108 0.66 -0.36 -22.06
CA LEU A 108 0.83 -0.22 -20.61
C LEU A 108 0.66 -1.55 -19.89
N ARG A 109 1.51 -1.80 -18.92
CA ARG A 109 1.35 -2.94 -17.99
C ARG A 109 0.50 -2.48 -16.82
N ALA A 110 -0.77 -2.91 -16.81
CA ALA A 110 -1.69 -2.60 -15.72
C ALA A 110 -1.25 -3.27 -14.41
N VAL A 111 -1.31 -2.50 -13.32
CA VAL A 111 -1.22 -3.00 -11.95
C VAL A 111 -2.62 -3.37 -11.50
N TYR A 112 -2.73 -4.46 -10.76
CA TYR A 112 -4.02 -4.91 -10.23
C TYR A 112 -4.50 -4.01 -9.09
N HIS A 113 -5.68 -3.45 -9.22
CA HIS A 113 -6.43 -2.78 -8.16
C HIS A 113 -7.63 -3.64 -7.76
N GLY A 114 -7.71 -3.98 -6.48
CA GLY A 114 -8.81 -4.79 -5.93
C GLY A 114 -10.07 -3.97 -5.66
N SER A 115 -11.15 -4.66 -5.30
CA SER A 115 -12.38 -4.03 -4.82
C SER A 115 -12.16 -3.26 -3.51
N ALA A 116 -13.08 -2.34 -3.17
CA ALA A 116 -13.03 -1.54 -1.95
C ALA A 116 -12.85 -2.39 -0.67
N HIS A 117 -13.57 -3.53 -0.56
CA HIS A 117 -13.39 -4.49 0.54
C HIS A 117 -11.93 -4.96 0.67
N ARG A 118 -11.27 -5.34 -0.43
CA ARG A 118 -9.87 -5.80 -0.41
C ARG A 118 -8.88 -4.69 -0.11
N THR A 119 -9.22 -3.46 -0.46
CA THR A 119 -8.46 -2.27 -0.07
C THR A 119 -8.53 -2.06 1.43
N THR A 120 -9.74 -2.12 2.02
CA THR A 120 -9.94 -2.05 3.47
C THR A 120 -9.15 -3.12 4.21
N LEU A 121 -9.26 -4.38 3.77
CA LEU A 121 -8.49 -5.47 4.38
C LEU A 121 -6.98 -5.26 4.28
N LYS A 122 -6.48 -4.73 3.17
CA LYS A 122 -5.05 -4.41 2.98
C LYS A 122 -4.57 -3.36 3.98
N GLU A 123 -5.35 -2.30 4.22
CA GLU A 123 -5.01 -1.27 5.20
C GLU A 123 -5.06 -1.79 6.65
N LEU A 124 -6.06 -2.61 6.99
CA LEU A 124 -6.14 -3.26 8.31
C LEU A 124 -4.96 -4.22 8.55
N ALA A 125 -4.58 -4.99 7.52
CA ALA A 125 -3.44 -5.88 7.58
C ALA A 125 -2.12 -5.11 7.77
N ARG A 126 -1.94 -4.00 7.04
CA ARG A 126 -0.77 -3.11 7.17
C ARG A 126 -0.70 -2.51 8.58
N SER A 127 -1.83 -2.01 9.10
CA SER A 127 -1.91 -1.47 10.45
C SER A 127 -1.50 -2.51 11.50
N TYR A 128 -2.05 -3.73 11.41
CA TYR A 128 -1.68 -4.81 12.33
C TYR A 128 -0.20 -5.19 12.23
N GLN A 129 0.36 -5.30 11.02
CA GLN A 129 1.77 -5.64 10.79
C GLN A 129 2.70 -4.56 11.35
N ASN A 130 2.39 -3.28 11.12
CA ASN A 130 3.16 -2.17 11.67
C ASN A 130 3.22 -2.23 13.21
N LEU A 131 2.09 -2.46 13.87
CA LEU A 131 2.06 -2.61 15.34
C LEU A 131 2.91 -3.79 15.84
N VAL A 132 2.94 -4.90 15.11
CA VAL A 132 3.80 -6.05 15.44
C VAL A 132 5.28 -5.73 15.27
N GLU A 133 5.63 -5.06 14.18
CA GLU A 133 7.01 -4.65 13.88
C GLU A 133 7.51 -3.61 14.85
N ASP A 134 6.70 -2.59 15.17
CA ASP A 134 7.05 -1.54 16.13
C ASP A 134 7.26 -2.11 17.52
N ALA A 135 6.36 -2.99 17.98
CA ALA A 135 6.55 -3.69 19.25
C ALA A 135 7.86 -4.50 19.27
N THR A 136 8.20 -5.16 18.16
CA THR A 136 9.46 -5.89 18.03
C THR A 136 10.67 -4.96 18.08
N ARG A 137 10.61 -3.81 17.40
CA ARG A 137 11.68 -2.78 17.43
C ARG A 137 11.89 -2.26 18.86
N VAL A 138 10.80 -1.94 19.56
CA VAL A 138 10.87 -1.49 20.96
C VAL A 138 11.47 -2.56 21.87
N MET A 139 11.05 -3.81 21.73
CA MET A 139 11.61 -4.93 22.48
C MET A 139 13.11 -5.12 22.25
N LEU A 140 13.57 -4.95 20.99
CA LEU A 140 14.99 -5.01 20.65
C LEU A 140 15.77 -3.83 21.28
N ARG A 141 15.21 -2.61 21.22
CA ARG A 141 15.81 -1.41 21.86
C ARG A 141 15.95 -1.59 23.37
N LEU A 142 14.94 -2.15 24.06
CA LEU A 142 15.02 -2.47 25.48
C LEU A 142 16.16 -3.44 25.78
N LYS A 143 16.25 -4.55 25.05
CA LYS A 143 17.35 -5.51 25.23
C LYS A 143 18.72 -4.89 24.96
N ALA A 144 18.84 -4.09 23.93
CA ALA A 144 20.08 -3.40 23.59
C ALA A 144 20.52 -2.43 24.70
N LEU A 145 19.57 -1.69 25.30
CA LEU A 145 19.82 -0.77 26.41
C LEU A 145 20.40 -1.48 27.63
N PHE A 146 19.84 -2.64 28.04
CA PHE A 146 20.35 -3.44 29.14
C PHE A 146 21.69 -4.09 28.81
N ARG A 147 21.81 -4.64 27.59
CA ARG A 147 23.05 -5.29 27.12
C ARG A 147 24.23 -4.32 27.11
N ALA A 148 24.02 -3.09 26.67
CA ALA A 148 25.05 -2.03 26.70
C ALA A 148 25.59 -1.71 28.10
N ARG A 149 24.93 -2.23 29.15
CA ARG A 149 25.34 -2.07 30.56
C ARG A 149 25.71 -3.40 31.22
N GLY A 150 26.05 -4.41 30.41
CA GLY A 150 26.42 -5.74 30.89
C GLY A 150 25.26 -6.52 31.52
N ILE A 151 24.02 -6.05 31.42
CA ILE A 151 22.87 -6.67 32.05
C ILE A 151 22.25 -7.70 31.10
N ARG A 152 22.33 -8.98 31.44
CA ARG A 152 21.72 -10.07 30.67
C ARG A 152 20.19 -10.04 30.76
N THR A 153 19.50 -10.19 29.63
CA THR A 153 18.04 -10.24 29.51
C THR A 153 17.57 -11.55 28.87
N PRO A 154 17.60 -12.65 29.59
CA PRO A 154 17.26 -13.98 29.03
C PRO A 154 15.77 -14.07 28.69
N GLY A 155 15.48 -14.66 27.52
CA GLY A 155 14.10 -14.92 27.06
C GLY A 155 13.26 -13.66 26.92
N LYS A 156 12.02 -13.70 27.42
CA LYS A 156 11.04 -12.60 27.33
C LYS A 156 10.75 -11.93 28.68
N ARG A 157 11.44 -12.32 29.76
CA ARG A 157 11.16 -11.85 31.13
C ARG A 157 11.23 -10.31 31.27
N VAL A 158 12.17 -9.67 30.59
CA VAL A 158 12.33 -8.21 30.62
C VAL A 158 11.08 -7.46 30.15
N TYR A 159 10.23 -8.09 29.36
CA TYR A 159 9.04 -7.46 28.79
C TYR A 159 7.77 -7.63 29.65
N HIS A 160 7.86 -8.35 30.78
CA HIS A 160 6.71 -8.55 31.65
C HIS A 160 6.47 -7.34 32.55
N PRO A 161 5.25 -6.80 32.62
CA PRO A 161 4.94 -5.62 33.45
C PRO A 161 5.29 -5.81 34.91
N ALA A 162 4.97 -6.99 35.49
CA ALA A 162 5.20 -7.30 36.88
C ALA A 162 6.69 -7.25 37.31
N GLY A 163 7.61 -7.49 36.37
CA GLY A 163 9.05 -7.42 36.62
C GLY A 163 9.70 -6.07 36.34
N ARG A 164 8.95 -5.09 35.86
CA ARG A 164 9.50 -3.81 35.38
C ARG A 164 10.33 -3.07 36.39
N ALA A 165 9.82 -2.90 37.62
CA ALA A 165 10.50 -2.21 38.71
C ALA A 165 11.87 -2.84 39.00
N ALA A 166 11.94 -4.17 39.08
CA ALA A 166 13.17 -4.92 39.32
C ALA A 166 14.18 -4.75 38.17
N TRP A 167 13.73 -4.68 36.93
CA TRP A 167 14.61 -4.41 35.81
C TRP A 167 15.13 -2.95 35.81
N LEU A 168 14.29 -1.96 36.11
CA LEU A 168 14.66 -0.56 36.21
C LEU A 168 15.68 -0.32 37.33
N ALA A 169 15.51 -0.99 38.48
CA ALA A 169 16.45 -0.90 39.62
C ALA A 169 17.88 -1.35 39.27
N ARG A 170 18.08 -2.18 38.24
CA ARG A 170 19.38 -2.61 37.75
C ARG A 170 20.13 -1.56 36.96
N LEU A 171 19.46 -0.47 36.56
CA LEU A 171 20.04 0.63 35.80
C LEU A 171 20.49 1.71 36.79
N ALA A 172 21.81 1.82 37.03
CA ALA A 172 22.39 2.85 37.92
C ALA A 172 22.27 4.25 37.31
N ASP A 173 22.46 4.36 35.96
CA ASP A 173 22.38 5.62 35.25
C ASP A 173 20.94 6.12 35.11
N ARG A 174 20.71 7.38 35.56
CA ARG A 174 19.40 8.05 35.49
C ARG A 174 18.86 8.15 34.06
N GLY A 175 19.70 8.50 33.09
CA GLY A 175 19.32 8.67 31.70
C GLY A 175 18.86 7.34 31.08
N ALA A 176 19.60 6.25 31.38
CA ALA A 176 19.21 4.90 30.96
C ALA A 176 17.89 4.45 31.57
N ARG A 177 17.65 4.77 32.84
CA ARG A 177 16.38 4.44 33.52
C ARG A 177 15.21 5.16 32.86
N LEU A 178 15.30 6.48 32.67
CA LEU A 178 14.25 7.25 31.98
C LEU A 178 13.98 6.73 30.57
N ARG A 179 15.05 6.41 29.83
CA ARG A 179 14.90 5.82 28.49
C ARG A 179 14.23 4.44 28.53
N ALA A 180 14.54 3.60 29.51
CA ALA A 180 13.88 2.31 29.66
C ALA A 180 12.40 2.47 30.03
N GLU A 181 12.07 3.42 30.91
CA GLU A 181 10.68 3.75 31.27
C GLU A 181 9.86 4.17 30.04
N ALA A 182 10.41 5.06 29.20
CA ALA A 182 9.78 5.49 27.95
C ALA A 182 9.55 4.30 27.00
N LEU A 183 10.56 3.43 26.80
CA LEU A 183 10.42 2.23 25.97
C LEU A 183 9.40 1.22 26.54
N PHE A 184 9.29 1.08 27.84
CA PHE A 184 8.27 0.26 28.46
C PHE A 184 6.88 0.83 28.23
N ALA A 185 6.68 2.14 28.37
CA ALA A 185 5.42 2.79 28.11
C ALA A 185 5.00 2.66 26.64
N GLU A 186 5.92 2.87 25.70
CA GLU A 186 5.71 2.66 24.27
C GLU A 186 5.27 1.20 23.98
N LEU A 187 5.94 0.22 24.59
CA LEU A 187 5.57 -1.20 24.43
C LEU A 187 4.18 -1.53 24.93
N GLU A 188 3.73 -0.92 26.03
CA GLU A 188 2.39 -1.11 26.56
C GLU A 188 1.31 -0.56 25.62
N VAL A 189 1.50 0.63 25.10
CA VAL A 189 0.59 1.22 24.11
C VAL A 189 0.47 0.31 22.89
N LEU A 190 1.60 -0.14 22.33
CA LEU A 190 1.59 -1.03 21.16
C LEU A 190 0.90 -2.38 21.45
N ARG A 191 1.08 -2.91 22.65
CA ARG A 191 0.40 -4.13 23.10
C ARG A 191 -1.11 -3.95 23.25
N ALA A 192 -1.55 -2.81 23.73
CA ALA A 192 -2.98 -2.49 23.88
C ALA A 192 -3.66 -2.29 22.51
N LEU A 193 -2.98 -1.69 21.55
CA LEU A 193 -3.51 -1.45 20.20
C LEU A 193 -3.57 -2.72 19.33
N ARG A 194 -2.72 -3.69 19.58
CA ARG A 194 -2.60 -4.90 18.75
C ARG A 194 -3.84 -5.81 18.74
N PRO A 195 -4.52 -6.12 19.87
CA PRO A 195 -5.71 -6.97 19.87
C PRO A 195 -6.87 -6.41 19.03
N PRO A 196 -7.28 -5.12 19.19
CA PRO A 196 -8.34 -4.56 18.37
C PRO A 196 -7.97 -4.51 16.88
N ALA A 197 -6.74 -4.15 16.52
CA ALA A 197 -6.27 -4.17 15.13
C ALA A 197 -6.31 -5.58 14.52
N LYS A 198 -5.87 -6.60 15.30
CA LYS A 198 -6.01 -8.01 14.91
C LYS A 198 -7.47 -8.40 14.70
N GLY A 199 -8.36 -8.00 15.63
CA GLY A 199 -9.79 -8.29 15.57
C GLY A 199 -10.43 -7.73 14.31
N ALA A 200 -10.19 -6.44 14.01
CA ALA A 200 -10.70 -5.77 12.83
C ALA A 200 -10.21 -6.44 11.53
N MET A 201 -8.90 -6.71 11.43
CA MET A 201 -8.33 -7.39 10.27
C MET A 201 -8.95 -8.78 10.03
N VAL A 202 -9.11 -9.57 11.08
CA VAL A 202 -9.68 -10.93 10.98
C VAL A 202 -11.18 -10.88 10.65
N ALA A 203 -11.92 -9.93 11.21
CA ALA A 203 -13.34 -9.74 10.92
C ALA A 203 -13.56 -9.39 9.44
N GLU A 204 -12.78 -8.44 8.92
CA GLU A 204 -12.83 -8.05 7.51
C GLU A 204 -12.46 -9.23 6.58
N ALA A 205 -11.39 -9.96 6.91
CA ALA A 205 -10.95 -11.10 6.11
C ALA A 205 -11.98 -12.24 6.02
N ARG A 206 -12.82 -12.41 7.04
CA ARG A 206 -13.90 -13.41 7.04
C ARG A 206 -14.96 -13.16 5.99
N CYS A 207 -15.11 -11.93 5.51
CA CYS A 207 -16.03 -11.59 4.44
C CYS A 207 -15.51 -11.99 3.04
N ASP A 208 -14.22 -12.35 2.90
CA ASP A 208 -13.66 -12.77 1.61
C ASP A 208 -14.04 -14.23 1.33
N PRO A 209 -14.52 -14.54 0.09
CA PRO A 209 -14.90 -15.91 -0.31
C PRO A 209 -13.77 -16.95 -0.17
N ALA A 210 -12.52 -16.53 -0.21
CA ALA A 210 -11.37 -17.42 -0.03
C ALA A 210 -11.16 -17.85 1.44
N TRP A 211 -11.79 -17.16 2.40
CA TRP A 211 -11.60 -17.42 3.83
C TRP A 211 -11.82 -18.88 4.23
N PRO A 212 -13.00 -19.51 3.95
CA PRO A 212 -13.26 -20.87 4.39
C PRO A 212 -12.28 -21.89 3.80
N VAL A 213 -11.91 -21.71 2.52
CA VAL A 213 -10.94 -22.58 1.84
C VAL A 213 -9.56 -22.47 2.47
N LEU A 214 -9.07 -21.25 2.72
CA LEU A 214 -7.75 -21.05 3.34
C LEU A 214 -7.73 -21.48 4.82
N GLN A 215 -8.85 -21.31 5.53
CA GLN A 215 -8.98 -21.73 6.92
C GLN A 215 -8.96 -23.27 7.09
N SER A 216 -9.36 -24.04 6.07
CA SER A 216 -9.32 -25.51 6.08
C SER A 216 -7.90 -26.08 5.93
N ILE A 217 -6.93 -25.28 5.50
CA ILE A 217 -5.53 -25.71 5.37
C ILE A 217 -4.91 -25.90 6.76
N PRO A 218 -4.33 -27.06 7.08
CA PRO A 218 -3.66 -27.27 8.35
C PRO A 218 -2.65 -26.17 8.67
N PHE A 219 -2.59 -25.76 9.96
CA PHE A 219 -1.71 -24.70 10.46
C PHE A 219 -1.95 -23.28 9.94
N MET A 220 -2.97 -23.06 9.09
CA MET A 220 -3.39 -21.74 8.66
C MET A 220 -4.35 -21.11 9.67
N GLY A 221 -3.79 -20.54 10.75
CA GLY A 221 -4.59 -19.80 11.73
C GLY A 221 -5.17 -18.49 11.18
N PRO A 222 -6.20 -17.91 11.85
CA PRO A 222 -6.95 -16.74 11.35
C PRO A 222 -6.09 -15.57 10.89
N VAL A 223 -5.02 -15.25 11.62
CA VAL A 223 -4.11 -14.15 11.28
C VAL A 223 -3.36 -14.44 9.97
N ARG A 224 -2.88 -15.68 9.79
CA ARG A 224 -2.16 -16.04 8.55
C ARG A 224 -3.09 -15.99 7.34
N VAL A 225 -4.32 -16.47 7.50
CA VAL A 225 -5.34 -16.41 6.44
C VAL A 225 -5.64 -14.96 6.10
N ALA A 226 -5.89 -14.09 7.10
CA ALA A 226 -6.17 -12.68 6.87
C ALA A 226 -5.02 -11.97 6.12
N LEU A 227 -3.78 -12.18 6.57
CA LEU A 227 -2.60 -11.60 5.91
C LEU A 227 -2.41 -12.14 4.49
N LEU A 228 -2.67 -13.43 4.27
CA LEU A 228 -2.58 -14.02 2.94
C LEU A 228 -3.62 -13.43 1.98
N VAL A 229 -4.89 -13.33 2.40
CA VAL A 229 -5.96 -12.71 1.60
C VAL A 229 -5.62 -11.25 1.30
N ALA A 230 -5.19 -10.48 2.31
CA ALA A 230 -4.79 -9.08 2.15
C ALA A 230 -3.66 -8.90 1.12
N THR A 231 -2.66 -9.79 1.16
CA THR A 231 -1.47 -9.73 0.30
C THR A 231 -1.76 -10.23 -1.10
N MET A 232 -2.39 -11.39 -1.22
CA MET A 232 -2.69 -12.00 -2.52
C MET A 232 -3.88 -11.33 -3.22
N GLN A 233 -4.84 -10.84 -2.47
CA GLN A 233 -6.14 -10.33 -2.92
C GLN A 233 -6.93 -11.37 -3.74
N THR A 234 -6.41 -11.78 -4.89
CA THR A 234 -6.95 -12.88 -5.70
C THR A 234 -5.82 -13.61 -6.42
N PRO A 235 -5.85 -14.95 -6.48
CA PRO A 235 -4.88 -15.69 -7.28
C PRO A 235 -5.02 -15.40 -8.78
N GLY A 236 -6.22 -15.04 -9.25
CA GLY A 236 -6.50 -14.72 -10.66
C GLY A 236 -5.77 -13.50 -11.21
N ARG A 237 -5.18 -12.66 -10.35
CA ARG A 237 -4.33 -11.54 -10.82
C ARG A 237 -2.97 -12.00 -11.37
N PHE A 238 -2.56 -13.23 -11.07
CA PHE A 238 -1.30 -13.78 -11.54
C PHE A 238 -1.51 -14.58 -12.82
N ARG A 239 -0.87 -14.20 -13.91
CA ARG A 239 -0.98 -14.87 -15.21
C ARG A 239 -0.48 -16.31 -15.18
N THR A 240 0.49 -16.62 -14.33
CA THR A 240 1.10 -17.95 -14.20
C THR A 240 1.48 -18.24 -12.75
N LYS A 241 1.66 -19.53 -12.41
CA LYS A 241 2.20 -19.97 -11.12
C LYS A 241 3.56 -19.33 -10.81
N ARG A 242 4.42 -19.16 -11.83
CA ARG A 242 5.73 -18.54 -11.69
C ARG A 242 5.62 -17.08 -11.25
N ASN A 243 4.62 -16.34 -11.75
CA ASN A 243 4.38 -14.95 -11.33
C ASN A 243 3.96 -14.88 -9.85
N LEU A 244 3.12 -15.82 -9.39
CA LEU A 244 2.76 -15.93 -7.98
C LEU A 244 3.97 -16.27 -7.12
N TRP A 245 4.79 -17.22 -7.53
CA TRP A 245 6.00 -17.58 -6.80
C TRP A 245 7.01 -16.43 -6.73
N ALA A 246 7.24 -15.75 -7.84
CA ALA A 246 8.10 -14.55 -7.87
C ALA A 246 7.58 -13.44 -6.93
N TYR A 247 6.26 -13.25 -6.87
CA TYR A 247 5.61 -12.32 -5.94
C TYR A 247 5.82 -12.73 -4.47
N ALA A 248 5.79 -14.02 -4.19
CA ALA A 248 6.08 -14.58 -2.87
C ALA A 248 7.59 -14.60 -2.51
N GLY A 249 8.45 -14.08 -3.38
CA GLY A 249 9.90 -14.06 -3.19
C GLY A 249 10.63 -15.34 -3.62
N TRP A 250 9.93 -16.30 -4.20
CA TRP A 250 10.52 -17.54 -4.72
C TRP A 250 10.97 -17.32 -6.16
N ARG A 251 12.28 -17.23 -6.34
CA ARG A 251 12.93 -17.19 -7.68
C ARG A 251 13.62 -18.51 -7.92
N TRP A 252 13.29 -19.16 -9.03
CA TRP A 252 13.97 -20.33 -9.58
C TRP A 252 14.95 -19.87 -10.63
#